data_8c4fde997e850ea00ec3a4a403a8f8a2
#
_entry.id   8c4fde997e850ea00ec3a4a403a8f8a2
#
_cell.length_a   1.000
_cell.length_b   1.000
_cell.length_c   1.000
_cell.angle_alpha   90.00
_cell.angle_beta   90.00
_cell.angle_gamma   90.00
#
_symmetry.space_group_name_H-M   'P 1'
#
loop_
_entity.id
_entity.type
_entity.pdbx_description
1 polymer ?
#
loop_
_entity_poly.entity_id
_entity_poly.type
_entity_poly.pdbx_seq_one_letter_code
_entity_poly.pdbx_strand_id
1 'polypeptide(L)' 'MDKNELVNILDDMQEIMGSDELLLAIVKAMTSKDLQETMEYINRCYELDIKGL' A
#
# COMPACT_ATOMS: atom_id res chain seq x y z
N MET A 1 7.63 15.24 7.10
CA MET A 1 6.14 15.15 7.07
C MET A 1 5.69 14.04 7.99
N ASP A 2 4.66 14.27 8.76
CA ASP A 2 4.12 13.19 9.58
C ASP A 2 3.20 12.28 8.75
N LYS A 3 2.77 11.20 9.36
CA LYS A 3 1.96 10.19 8.68
C LYS A 3 0.61 10.74 8.21
N ASN A 4 0.00 11.60 9.02
CA ASN A 4 -1.31 12.19 8.67
C ASN A 4 -1.20 13.10 7.44
N GLU A 5 -0.15 13.88 7.35
CA GLU A 5 0.10 14.71 6.16
C GLU A 5 0.31 13.84 4.93
N LEU A 6 1.07 12.76 5.07
CA LEU A 6 1.31 11.83 3.97
C LEU A 6 0.03 11.14 3.51
N VAL A 7 -0.84 10.75 4.44
CA VAL A 7 -2.12 10.13 4.11
C VAL A 7 -3.01 11.11 3.34
N ASN A 8 -3.02 12.39 3.73
CA ASN A 8 -3.79 13.41 3.01
C ASN A 8 -3.30 13.59 1.58
N ILE A 9 -1.98 13.58 1.39
CA ILE A 9 -1.39 13.66 0.05
C ILE A 9 -1.74 12.41 -0.76
N LEU A 10 -1.73 11.25 -0.13
CA LEU A 10 -2.09 9.99 -0.78
C LEU A 10 -3.55 10.02 -1.26
N ASP A 11 -4.46 10.61 -0.46
CA ASP A 11 -5.86 10.78 -0.88
C ASP A 11 -5.97 11.65 -2.13
N ASP A 12 -5.20 12.74 -2.19
CA ASP A 12 -5.17 13.61 -3.37
C ASP A 12 -4.66 12.85 -4.59
N MET A 13 -3.62 12.06 -4.43
CA MET A 13 -3.08 11.22 -5.51
C MET A 13 -4.12 10.22 -6.00
N GLN A 14 -4.87 9.63 -5.08
CA GLN A 14 -5.92 8.68 -5.41
C GLN A 14 -7.03 9.33 -6.23
N GLU A 15 -7.41 10.55 -5.91
CA GLU A 15 -8.42 11.28 -6.68
C GLU A 15 -7.97 11.56 -8.11
N ILE A 16 -6.69 11.85 -8.29
CA ILE A 16 -6.12 12.16 -9.61
C ILE A 16 -5.92 10.90 -10.44
N MET A 17 -5.37 9.86 -9.84
CA MET A 17 -4.94 8.64 -10.54
C MET A 17 -6.00 7.53 -10.57
N GLY A 18 -6.85 7.49 -9.55
CA GLY A 18 -7.73 6.35 -9.29
C GLY A 18 -7.01 5.30 -8.43
N SER A 19 -7.81 4.53 -7.70
CA SER A 19 -7.28 3.57 -6.72
C SER A 19 -6.43 2.47 -7.36
N ASP A 20 -6.87 1.94 -8.50
CA ASP A 20 -6.16 0.84 -9.17
C ASP A 20 -4.80 1.28 -9.69
N GLU A 21 -4.74 2.45 -10.32
CA GLU A 21 -3.48 2.98 -10.84
C GLU A 21 -2.52 3.34 -9.72
N LEU A 22 -3.04 3.93 -8.64
CA LEU A 22 -2.21 4.28 -7.49
C LEU A 22 -1.64 3.02 -6.83
N LEU A 23 -2.44 1.98 -6.68
CA LEU A 23 -1.97 0.71 -6.12
C LEU A 23 -0.82 0.14 -6.94
N LEU A 24 -0.96 0.11 -8.26
CA LEU A 24 0.10 -0.37 -9.16
C LEU A 24 1.36 0.49 -9.05
N ALA A 25 1.19 1.81 -8.96
CA ALA A 25 2.32 2.72 -8.83
C ALA A 25 3.10 2.47 -7.54
N ILE A 26 2.39 2.24 -6.44
CA ILE A 26 3.01 1.93 -5.14
C ILE A 26 3.79 0.61 -5.25
N VAL A 27 3.19 -0.41 -5.83
CA VAL A 27 3.84 -1.72 -6.00
C VAL A 27 5.12 -1.58 -6.83
N LYS A 28 5.07 -0.80 -7.92
CA LYS A 28 6.24 -0.59 -8.77
C LYS A 28 7.37 0.16 -8.06
N ALA A 29 7.02 0.99 -7.10
CA ALA A 29 8.01 1.79 -6.35
C ALA A 29 8.66 0.98 -5.22
N MET A 30 8.12 -0.16 -4.86
CA MET A 30 8.63 -0.99 -3.76
C MET A 30 9.53 -2.10 -4.28
N THR A 31 10.51 -2.49 -3.45
CA THR A 31 11.28 -3.70 -3.72
C THR A 31 10.41 -4.92 -3.42
N SER A 32 10.81 -6.10 -3.93
CA SER A 32 10.09 -7.35 -3.63
C SER A 32 10.03 -7.61 -2.13
N LYS A 33 11.11 -7.33 -1.42
CA LYS A 33 11.18 -7.51 0.02
C LYS A 33 10.20 -6.59 0.75
N ASP A 34 10.19 -5.32 0.38
CA ASP A 34 9.30 -4.33 0.99
C ASP A 34 7.84 -4.71 0.75
N LEU A 35 7.52 -5.13 -0.47
CA LEU A 35 6.16 -5.54 -0.82
C LEU A 35 5.74 -6.76 -0.02
N GLN A 36 6.60 -7.76 0.07
CA GLN A 36 6.29 -8.96 0.84
C GLN A 36 6.03 -8.64 2.31
N GLU A 37 6.91 -7.86 2.93
CA GLU A 37 6.76 -7.48 4.33
C GLU A 37 5.47 -6.69 4.57
N THR A 38 5.15 -5.79 3.66
CA THR A 38 3.92 -4.99 3.73
C THR A 38 2.68 -5.89 3.61
N MET A 39 2.70 -6.82 2.67
CA MET A 39 1.58 -7.74 2.46
C MET A 39 1.39 -8.67 3.65
N GLU A 40 2.49 -9.17 4.24
CA GLU A 40 2.43 -9.99 5.46
C GLU A 40 1.82 -9.21 6.61
N TYR A 41 2.21 -7.95 6.77
CA TYR A 41 1.68 -7.06 7.79
C TYR A 41 0.17 -6.85 7.63
N ILE A 42 -0.27 -6.54 6.40
CA ILE A 42 -1.68 -6.33 6.09
C ILE A 42 -2.48 -7.62 6.33
N ASN A 43 -1.95 -8.75 5.87
CA ASN A 43 -2.59 -10.05 6.04
C ASN A 43 -2.86 -10.34 7.52
N ARG A 44 -1.88 -10.04 8.36
CA ARG A 44 -1.98 -10.25 9.80
C ARG A 44 -2.95 -9.27 10.46
N CYS A 45 -2.84 -7.98 10.11
CA CYS A 45 -3.65 -6.92 10.73
C CYS A 45 -5.13 -7.04 10.40
N TYR A 46 -5.44 -7.48 9.19
CA TYR A 46 -6.83 -7.60 8.72
C TYR A 46 -7.33 -9.03 8.74
N GLU A 47 -6.54 -9.95 9.26
CA GLU A 47 -6.90 -11.36 9.41
C GLU A 47 -7.43 -11.97 8.11
N LEU A 48 -6.74 -11.68 7.01
CA LEU A 48 -7.14 -12.18 5.69
C LEU A 48 -6.88 -13.66 5.52
N ASP A 49 -5.94 -14.20 6.28
CA ASP A 49 -5.56 -15.62 6.28
C ASP A 49 -5.17 -16.11 4.87
N ILE A 50 -4.49 -15.27 4.12
CA ILE A 50 -3.99 -15.64 2.81
C ILE A 50 -2.73 -16.47 3.00
N LYS A 51 -2.73 -17.68 2.41
CA LYS A 51 -1.60 -18.60 2.51
C LYS A 51 -0.55 -18.25 1.46
N GLY A 52 0.70 -18.50 1.80
CA GLY A 52 1.82 -18.20 0.92
C GLY A 52 2.54 -16.92 1.25
N LEU A 53 2.03 -16.18 2.23
CA LEU A 53 2.70 -14.96 2.70
C LEU A 53 3.49 -15.20 3.97
#